data_269c2264ecada36a3ff5841d4de9ddc9
#
_entry.id   269c2264ecada36a3ff5841d4de9ddc9
#
_cell.length_a   1.000
_cell.length_b   1.000
_cell.length_c   1.000
_cell.angle_alpha   90.00
_cell.angle_beta   90.00
_cell.angle_gamma   90.00
#
_symmetry.space_group_name_H-M   'P 1'
#
loop_
_entity.id
_entity.type
_entity.pdbx_description
1 polymer ?
#
loop_
_entity_poly.entity_id
_entity_poly.type
_entity_poly.pdbx_seq_one_letter_code
_entity_poly.pdbx_strand_id
1 'polypeptide(L)'
;MIIGKSRAAHILSHAILIFMLFFLPELVMGIGNPRIADTGIIRWNVYAKSMVYIAVFYTDYYFIIGRTLIRPRRIWRFTGYNAILVAAAMAALFAISYSWLSYRAQFPRPWPVSHHVPIVVKALSFTVRDFVIIILTIGLSLAIRMGDMWLSLERRQQQLMASQRDDELHNLKSQLNPHFLFNTLNSIYALIDINPEQ
;
A
#
# COMPACT_ATOMS: atom_id res chain seq x y z
N MET A 1 -14.18 17.47 -8.77
CA MET A 1 -14.56 16.15 -9.33
C MET A 1 -13.37 15.21 -9.57
N ILE A 2 -12.13 15.67 -9.64
CA ILE A 2 -10.89 14.86 -9.87
C ILE A 2 -10.44 14.11 -8.60
N ILE A 3 -10.68 14.64 -7.41
CA ILE A 3 -10.23 14.05 -6.12
C ILE A 3 -10.98 12.73 -5.79
N GLY A 4 -12.23 12.59 -6.22
CA GLY A 4 -12.99 11.35 -5.99
C GLY A 4 -12.52 10.18 -6.84
N LYS A 5 -12.11 10.41 -8.08
CA LYS A 5 -11.59 9.36 -8.99
C LYS A 5 -10.25 8.78 -8.49
N SER A 6 -9.40 9.59 -7.86
CA SER A 6 -8.13 9.10 -7.33
C SER A 6 -8.30 8.21 -6.09
N ARG A 7 -9.25 8.50 -5.22
CA ARG A 7 -9.56 7.67 -4.04
C ARG A 7 -10.16 6.32 -4.44
N ALA A 8 -11.12 6.31 -5.36
CA ALA A 8 -11.72 5.08 -5.86
C ALA A 8 -10.68 4.19 -6.56
N ALA A 9 -9.81 4.77 -7.39
CA ALA A 9 -8.72 4.03 -8.04
C ALA A 9 -7.74 3.44 -7.02
N HIS A 10 -7.43 4.17 -5.95
CA HIS A 10 -6.55 3.69 -4.88
C HIS A 10 -7.18 2.51 -4.10
N ILE A 11 -8.47 2.62 -3.74
CA ILE A 11 -9.20 1.53 -3.09
C ILE A 11 -9.28 0.30 -4.00
N LEU A 12 -9.57 0.50 -5.28
CA LEU A 12 -9.65 -0.58 -6.26
C LEU A 12 -8.29 -1.28 -6.44
N SER A 13 -7.20 -0.53 -6.53
CA SER A 13 -5.85 -1.11 -6.65
C SER A 13 -5.47 -1.95 -5.44
N HIS A 14 -5.79 -1.50 -4.22
CA HIS A 14 -5.57 -2.29 -3.01
C HIS A 14 -6.45 -3.54 -2.97
N ALA A 15 -7.72 -3.45 -3.36
CA ALA A 15 -8.62 -4.60 -3.42
C ALA A 15 -8.14 -5.66 -4.42
N ILE A 16 -7.74 -5.23 -5.62
CA ILE A 16 -7.19 -6.12 -6.66
C ILE A 16 -5.89 -6.78 -6.16
N LEU A 17 -5.01 -6.02 -5.55
CA LEU A 17 -3.73 -6.52 -5.03
C LEU A 17 -3.95 -7.59 -3.95
N ILE A 18 -4.85 -7.35 -3.01
CA ILE A 18 -5.21 -8.29 -1.94
C ILE A 18 -5.82 -9.55 -2.53
N PHE A 19 -6.74 -9.39 -3.47
CA PHE A 19 -7.36 -10.53 -4.15
C PHE A 19 -6.33 -11.38 -4.90
N MET A 20 -5.45 -10.75 -5.69
CA MET A 20 -4.41 -11.42 -6.46
C MET A 20 -3.39 -12.14 -5.58
N LEU A 21 -2.97 -11.52 -4.46
CA LEU A 21 -1.93 -12.10 -3.61
C LEU A 21 -2.43 -13.18 -2.68
N PHE A 22 -3.63 -13.03 -2.11
CA PHE A 22 -4.07 -13.89 -1.02
C PHE A 22 -5.18 -14.85 -1.39
N PHE A 23 -6.00 -14.54 -2.37
CA PHE A 23 -7.12 -15.39 -2.76
C PHE A 23 -6.86 -16.14 -4.06
N LEU A 24 -6.27 -15.51 -5.07
CA LEU A 24 -6.08 -16.12 -6.38
C LEU A 24 -5.20 -17.38 -6.35
N PRO A 25 -4.03 -17.42 -5.66
CA PRO A 25 -3.20 -18.62 -5.64
C PRO A 25 -3.90 -19.83 -5.03
N GLU A 26 -4.70 -19.62 -3.99
CA GLU A 26 -5.44 -20.69 -3.34
C GLU A 26 -6.65 -21.14 -4.17
N LEU A 27 -7.28 -20.22 -4.89
CA LEU A 27 -8.38 -20.52 -5.79
C LEU A 27 -7.88 -21.37 -6.98
N VAL A 28 -6.75 -20.99 -7.57
CA VAL A 28 -6.12 -21.75 -8.67
C VAL A 28 -5.68 -23.14 -8.20
N MET A 29 -5.04 -23.26 -7.04
CA MET A 29 -4.67 -24.57 -6.49
C MET A 29 -5.88 -25.41 -6.11
N GLY A 30 -7.01 -24.80 -5.76
CA GLY A 30 -8.26 -25.48 -5.45
C GLY A 30 -8.92 -26.08 -6.71
N ILE A 31 -8.97 -25.32 -7.80
CA ILE A 31 -9.61 -25.73 -9.05
C ILE A 31 -8.82 -26.86 -9.75
N GLY A 32 -7.50 -26.83 -9.70
CA GLY A 32 -6.64 -27.79 -10.38
C GLY A 32 -6.46 -29.14 -9.67
N ASN A 33 -7.05 -29.34 -8.49
CA ASN A 33 -6.83 -30.57 -7.71
C ASN A 33 -8.14 -31.34 -7.46
N PRO A 34 -8.46 -32.32 -8.33
CA PRO A 34 -9.67 -33.12 -8.20
C PRO A 34 -9.78 -33.85 -6.84
N ARG A 35 -8.64 -34.14 -6.20
CA ARG A 35 -8.58 -34.76 -4.86
C ARG A 35 -9.16 -33.86 -3.74
N ILE A 36 -9.34 -32.59 -4.00
CA ILE A 36 -9.89 -31.61 -3.04
C ILE A 36 -11.39 -31.44 -3.26
N ALA A 37 -11.83 -31.51 -4.51
CA ALA A 37 -13.24 -31.38 -4.88
C ALA A 37 -14.09 -32.54 -4.33
N ASP A 38 -13.56 -33.77 -4.31
CA ASP A 38 -14.29 -34.97 -3.89
C ASP A 38 -14.51 -35.09 -2.37
N THR A 39 -13.88 -34.28 -1.55
CA THR A 39 -13.97 -34.45 -0.08
C THR A 39 -15.16 -33.71 0.56
N GLY A 40 -15.83 -32.81 -0.15
CA GLY A 40 -16.92 -31.98 0.42
C GLY A 40 -16.54 -31.12 1.62
N ILE A 41 -15.25 -31.12 2.01
CA ILE A 41 -14.76 -30.44 3.20
C ILE A 41 -14.40 -28.99 2.84
N ILE A 42 -15.10 -28.05 3.47
CA ILE A 42 -14.80 -26.61 3.30
C ILE A 42 -13.39 -26.32 3.80
N ARG A 43 -12.57 -25.71 2.96
CA ARG A 43 -11.18 -25.31 3.30
C ARG A 43 -11.14 -23.97 4.03
N TRP A 44 -11.80 -23.89 5.17
CA TRP A 44 -11.87 -22.66 5.96
C TRP A 44 -10.48 -22.11 6.37
N ASN A 45 -9.49 -22.99 6.51
CA ASN A 45 -8.12 -22.61 6.84
C ASN A 45 -7.48 -21.64 5.81
N VAL A 46 -7.85 -21.76 4.54
CA VAL A 46 -7.39 -20.88 3.47
C VAL A 46 -7.84 -19.46 3.73
N TYR A 47 -9.13 -19.29 3.94
CA TYR A 47 -9.73 -17.97 4.22
C TYR A 47 -9.21 -17.38 5.52
N ALA A 48 -9.08 -18.21 6.56
CA ALA A 48 -8.54 -17.77 7.85
C ALA A 48 -7.08 -17.28 7.73
N LYS A 49 -6.23 -17.98 6.97
CA LYS A 49 -4.85 -17.53 6.70
C LYS A 49 -4.80 -16.25 5.90
N SER A 50 -5.62 -16.12 4.85
CA SER A 50 -5.72 -14.90 4.06
C SER A 50 -6.10 -13.69 4.92
N MET A 51 -7.02 -13.86 5.88
CA MET A 51 -7.37 -12.80 6.83
C MET A 51 -6.18 -12.38 7.71
N VAL A 52 -5.34 -13.33 8.14
CA VAL A 52 -4.13 -13.00 8.90
C VAL A 52 -3.16 -12.19 8.04
N TYR A 53 -2.90 -12.59 6.79
CA TYR A 53 -2.01 -11.84 5.90
C TYR A 53 -2.52 -10.43 5.62
N ILE A 54 -3.82 -10.27 5.40
CA ILE A 54 -4.47 -8.96 5.23
C ILE A 54 -4.32 -8.11 6.49
N ALA A 55 -4.52 -8.70 7.66
CA ALA A 55 -4.34 -8.00 8.93
C ALA A 55 -2.89 -7.54 9.14
N VAL A 56 -1.91 -8.39 8.82
CA VAL A 56 -0.47 -8.05 8.84
C VAL A 56 -0.19 -6.88 7.89
N PHE A 57 -0.66 -6.96 6.64
CA PHE A 57 -0.45 -5.91 5.64
C PHE A 57 -0.98 -4.56 6.13
N TYR A 58 -2.23 -4.49 6.55
CA TYR A 58 -2.83 -3.22 6.96
C TYR A 58 -2.30 -2.70 8.30
N THR A 59 -1.94 -3.58 9.23
CA THR A 59 -1.30 -3.18 10.48
C THR A 59 0.06 -2.55 10.22
N ASP A 60 0.88 -3.18 9.38
CA ASP A 60 2.17 -2.60 9.01
C ASP A 60 2.01 -1.29 8.22
N TYR A 61 1.16 -1.28 7.19
CA TYR A 61 0.95 -0.14 6.30
C TYR A 61 0.44 1.12 7.03
N TYR A 62 -0.60 0.98 7.88
CA TYR A 62 -1.23 2.14 8.52
C TYR A 62 -0.59 2.50 9.87
N PHE A 63 -0.23 1.51 10.67
CA PHE A 63 0.19 1.76 12.04
C PHE A 63 1.71 1.77 12.20
N ILE A 64 2.43 0.77 11.71
CA ILE A 64 3.86 0.64 11.98
C ILE A 64 4.65 1.64 11.13
N ILE A 65 4.51 1.60 9.80
CA ILE A 65 5.26 2.46 8.89
C ILE A 65 4.92 3.93 9.15
N GLY A 66 3.61 4.25 9.29
CA GLY A 66 3.16 5.62 9.51
C GLY A 66 3.71 6.27 10.78
N ARG A 67 3.89 5.49 11.86
CA ARG A 67 4.36 6.00 13.16
C ARG A 67 5.87 5.96 13.35
N THR A 68 6.58 5.09 12.65
CA THR A 68 7.99 4.79 12.94
C THR A 68 8.95 5.29 11.87
N LEU A 69 8.57 5.24 10.59
CA LEU A 69 9.48 5.54 9.48
C LEU A 69 9.61 7.04 9.20
N ILE A 70 8.60 7.86 9.57
CA ILE A 70 8.60 9.31 9.33
C ILE A 70 9.67 10.04 10.17
N ARG A 71 10.20 9.40 11.22
CA ARG A 71 11.24 9.97 12.10
C ARG A 71 12.49 9.08 12.09
N PRO A 72 13.61 9.50 11.45
CA PRO A 72 14.79 8.65 11.21
C PRO A 72 15.47 8.06 12.46
N ARG A 73 15.22 8.61 13.66
CA ARG A 73 15.77 8.08 14.92
C ARG A 73 15.03 6.86 15.48
N ARG A 74 14.01 6.29 14.77
CA ARG A 74 13.15 5.24 15.32
C ARG A 74 13.18 3.92 14.54
N ILE A 75 14.22 3.64 13.77
CA ILE A 75 14.37 2.39 13.01
C ILE A 75 14.25 1.17 13.93
N TRP A 76 14.86 1.19 15.11
CA TRP A 76 14.75 0.10 16.09
C TRP A 76 13.31 -0.18 16.55
N ARG A 77 12.47 0.87 16.62
CA ARG A 77 11.05 0.69 16.94
C ARG A 77 10.29 0.06 15.78
N PHE A 78 10.61 0.44 14.56
CA PHE A 78 10.05 -0.20 13.37
C PHE A 78 10.36 -1.69 13.36
N THR A 79 11.61 -2.06 13.52
CA THR A 79 12.04 -3.47 13.57
C THR A 79 11.39 -4.23 14.74
N GLY A 80 11.35 -3.61 15.93
CA GLY A 80 10.73 -4.22 17.12
C GLY A 80 9.22 -4.48 16.96
N TYR A 81 8.46 -3.51 16.45
CA TYR A 81 7.03 -3.70 16.21
C TYR A 81 6.76 -4.73 15.12
N ASN A 82 7.55 -4.75 14.04
CA ASN A 82 7.44 -5.79 13.03
C ASN A 82 7.81 -7.18 13.56
N ALA A 83 8.83 -7.30 14.42
CA ALA A 83 9.17 -8.57 15.04
C ALA A 83 8.01 -9.11 15.90
N ILE A 84 7.36 -8.25 16.69
CA ILE A 84 6.17 -8.62 17.48
C ILE A 84 5.01 -9.02 16.56
N LEU A 85 4.75 -8.25 15.50
CA LEU A 85 3.70 -8.53 14.52
C LEU A 85 3.92 -9.90 13.84
N VAL A 86 5.15 -10.16 13.40
CA VAL A 86 5.55 -11.45 12.79
C VAL A 86 5.35 -12.59 13.79
N ALA A 87 5.81 -12.46 15.04
CA ALA A 87 5.65 -13.49 16.05
C ALA A 87 4.17 -13.79 16.33
N ALA A 88 3.32 -12.78 16.47
CA ALA A 88 1.89 -12.93 16.67
C ALA A 88 1.20 -13.58 15.45
N ALA A 89 1.53 -13.16 14.23
CA ALA A 89 1.01 -13.74 13.00
C ALA A 89 1.43 -15.21 12.85
N MET A 90 2.69 -15.54 13.13
CA MET A 90 3.20 -16.91 13.09
C MET A 90 2.49 -17.83 14.08
N ALA A 91 2.23 -17.34 15.30
CA ALA A 91 1.45 -18.09 16.29
C ALA A 91 0.03 -18.38 15.82
N ALA A 92 -0.64 -17.35 15.24
CA ALA A 92 -1.99 -17.49 14.67
C ALA A 92 -2.02 -18.47 13.50
N LEU A 93 -1.08 -18.37 12.57
CA LEU A 93 -1.00 -19.25 11.38
C LEU A 93 -0.67 -20.70 11.76
N PHE A 94 0.17 -20.89 12.77
CA PHE A 94 0.42 -22.22 13.34
C PHE A 94 -0.85 -22.81 13.95
N ALA A 95 -1.58 -22.05 14.77
CA ALA A 95 -2.83 -22.48 15.38
C ALA A 95 -3.88 -22.86 14.33
N ILE A 96 -4.06 -22.03 13.27
CA ILE A 96 -4.96 -22.32 12.15
C ILE A 96 -4.54 -23.62 11.43
N SER A 97 -3.24 -23.79 11.15
CA SER A 97 -2.72 -24.98 10.48
C SER A 97 -2.91 -26.24 11.32
N TYR A 98 -2.62 -26.15 12.60
CA TYR A 98 -2.78 -27.26 13.54
C TYR A 98 -4.27 -27.65 13.69
N SER A 99 -5.15 -26.69 13.91
CA SER A 99 -6.59 -26.92 14.01
C SER A 99 -7.17 -27.54 12.74
N TRP A 100 -6.76 -27.06 11.57
CA TRP A 100 -7.17 -27.63 10.28
C TRP A 100 -6.71 -29.08 10.12
N LEU A 101 -5.44 -29.37 10.43
CA LEU A 101 -4.90 -30.71 10.31
C LEU A 101 -5.56 -31.68 11.29
N SER A 102 -5.85 -31.24 12.52
CA SER A 102 -6.54 -32.02 13.53
C SER A 102 -7.98 -32.30 13.12
N TYR A 103 -8.69 -31.31 12.60
CA TYR A 103 -10.03 -31.47 12.01
C TYR A 103 -10.01 -32.47 10.83
N ARG A 104 -9.08 -32.29 9.91
CA ARG A 104 -8.94 -33.14 8.72
C ARG A 104 -8.57 -34.60 9.07
N ALA A 105 -7.88 -34.82 10.17
CA ALA A 105 -7.51 -36.16 10.62
C ALA A 105 -8.69 -37.03 11.07
N GLN A 106 -9.85 -36.42 11.38
CA GLN A 106 -11.08 -37.13 11.79
C GLN A 106 -11.82 -37.75 10.61
N PHE A 107 -11.50 -37.35 9.37
CA PHE A 107 -12.18 -37.87 8.17
C PHE A 107 -11.34 -38.96 7.50
N PRO A 108 -12.00 -40.02 6.94
CA PRO A 108 -11.32 -41.08 6.23
C PRO A 108 -10.54 -40.50 5.02
N ARG A 109 -9.39 -41.12 4.77
CA ARG A 109 -8.56 -40.73 3.62
C ARG A 109 -8.84 -41.66 2.46
N PRO A 110 -9.10 -41.16 1.25
CA PRO A 110 -9.42 -41.99 0.10
C PRO A 110 -8.23 -42.80 -0.46
N TRP A 111 -7.01 -42.61 0.07
CA TRP A 111 -5.79 -43.34 -0.32
C TRP A 111 -4.89 -43.64 0.88
N PRO A 112 -4.16 -44.73 0.87
CA PRO A 112 -3.21 -45.11 1.90
C PRO A 112 -2.06 -44.09 1.95
N VAL A 113 -1.70 -43.66 3.16
CA VAL A 113 -0.54 -42.78 3.40
C VAL A 113 0.60 -43.63 3.82
N SER A 114 1.66 -43.71 3.02
CA SER A 114 2.84 -44.54 3.25
C SER A 114 3.69 -44.11 4.45
N HIS A 115 3.55 -42.87 4.95
CA HIS A 115 4.32 -42.37 6.09
C HIS A 115 3.45 -41.59 7.08
N HIS A 116 3.50 -41.99 8.36
CA HIS A 116 2.85 -41.30 9.46
C HIS A 116 3.72 -40.14 9.96
N VAL A 117 3.61 -38.98 9.27
CA VAL A 117 4.21 -37.74 9.77
C VAL A 117 3.30 -37.15 10.85
N PRO A 118 3.82 -36.86 12.07
CA PRO A 118 3.02 -36.21 13.12
C PRO A 118 2.38 -34.89 12.68
N ILE A 119 1.18 -34.63 13.18
CA ILE A 119 0.41 -33.42 12.84
C ILE A 119 1.21 -32.16 13.12
N VAL A 120 1.94 -32.12 14.23
CA VAL A 120 2.80 -30.99 14.61
C VAL A 120 3.87 -30.70 13.56
N VAL A 121 4.55 -31.75 13.05
CA VAL A 121 5.59 -31.59 12.01
C VAL A 121 5.00 -31.05 10.71
N LYS A 122 3.80 -31.52 10.33
CA LYS A 122 3.09 -30.97 9.18
C LYS A 122 2.67 -29.52 9.40
N ALA A 123 2.17 -29.18 10.58
CA ALA A 123 1.81 -27.80 10.92
C ALA A 123 3.04 -26.89 10.84
N LEU A 124 4.18 -27.32 11.38
CA LEU A 124 5.44 -26.59 11.31
C LEU A 124 5.91 -26.35 9.86
N SER A 125 5.83 -27.36 8.99
CA SER A 125 6.23 -27.19 7.58
C SER A 125 5.37 -26.16 6.84
N PHE A 126 4.06 -26.10 7.12
CA PHE A 126 3.21 -25.04 6.59
C PHE A 126 3.58 -23.66 7.16
N THR A 127 3.92 -23.61 8.44
CA THR A 127 4.30 -22.36 9.13
C THR A 127 5.60 -21.77 8.56
N VAL A 128 6.57 -22.60 8.18
CA VAL A 128 7.80 -22.12 7.50
C VAL A 128 7.47 -21.43 6.16
N ARG A 129 6.58 -22.03 5.37
CA ARG A 129 6.10 -21.39 4.13
C ARG A 129 5.39 -20.08 4.42
N ASP A 130 4.52 -20.07 5.43
CA ASP A 130 3.73 -18.90 5.82
C ASP A 130 4.64 -17.75 6.30
N PHE A 131 5.79 -18.06 6.92
CA PHE A 131 6.81 -17.08 7.29
C PHE A 131 7.33 -16.29 6.07
N VAL A 132 7.67 -17.00 4.99
CA VAL A 132 8.11 -16.34 3.75
C VAL A 132 7.03 -15.41 3.22
N ILE A 133 5.76 -15.83 3.25
CA ILE A 133 4.62 -14.99 2.79
C ILE A 133 4.49 -13.74 3.66
N ILE A 134 4.65 -13.85 4.98
CA ILE A 134 4.59 -12.68 5.88
C ILE A 134 5.72 -11.69 5.58
N ILE A 135 6.95 -12.16 5.40
CA ILE A 135 8.08 -11.28 5.07
C ILE A 135 7.84 -10.56 3.74
N LEU A 136 7.35 -11.27 2.72
CA LEU A 136 6.98 -10.66 1.45
C LEU A 136 5.83 -9.65 1.60
N THR A 137 4.86 -9.94 2.46
CA THR A 137 3.73 -9.05 2.76
C THR A 137 4.20 -7.73 3.40
N ILE A 138 5.11 -7.81 4.39
CA ILE A 138 5.71 -6.62 5.02
C ILE A 138 6.56 -5.85 4.02
N GLY A 139 7.37 -6.53 3.20
CA GLY A 139 8.16 -5.90 2.14
C GLY A 139 7.28 -5.15 1.12
N LEU A 140 6.14 -5.74 0.76
CA LEU A 140 5.18 -5.13 -0.15
C LEU A 140 4.48 -3.92 0.47
N SER A 141 4.04 -4.01 1.73
CA SER A 141 3.42 -2.88 2.43
C SER A 141 4.38 -1.70 2.53
N LEU A 142 5.66 -1.97 2.83
CA LEU A 142 6.71 -0.97 2.85
C LEU A 142 6.94 -0.34 1.47
N ALA A 143 7.04 -1.16 0.41
CA ALA A 143 7.26 -0.68 -0.95
C ALA A 143 6.13 0.25 -1.42
N ILE A 144 4.86 -0.14 -1.21
CA ILE A 144 3.70 0.69 -1.56
C ILE A 144 3.71 1.98 -0.76
N ARG A 145 3.95 1.92 0.55
CA ARG A 145 3.95 3.11 1.41
C ARG A 145 5.07 4.08 1.04
N MET A 146 6.26 3.58 0.72
CA MET A 146 7.36 4.41 0.25
C MET A 146 7.04 5.06 -1.10
N GLY A 147 6.40 4.34 -2.02
CA GLY A 147 5.91 4.88 -3.29
C GLY A 147 4.92 6.03 -3.08
N ASP A 148 3.92 5.86 -2.21
CA ASP A 148 2.95 6.91 -1.88
C ASP A 148 3.62 8.16 -1.28
N MET A 149 4.59 7.95 -0.39
CA MET A 149 5.38 9.05 0.18
C MET A 149 6.20 9.78 -0.89
N TRP A 150 6.87 9.05 -1.77
CA TRP A 150 7.65 9.63 -2.87
C TRP A 150 6.78 10.51 -3.76
N LEU A 151 5.65 9.98 -4.24
CA LEU A 151 4.70 10.73 -5.07
C LEU A 151 4.16 11.98 -4.36
N SER A 152 3.94 11.90 -3.04
CA SER A 152 3.48 13.05 -2.26
C SER A 152 4.54 14.14 -2.13
N LEU A 153 5.80 13.77 -1.98
CA LEU A 153 6.95 14.68 -1.94
C LEU A 153 7.16 15.37 -3.29
N GLU A 154 7.10 14.62 -4.37
CA GLU A 154 7.22 15.15 -5.72
C GLU A 154 6.14 16.19 -6.02
N ARG A 155 4.88 15.89 -5.69
CA ARG A 155 3.77 16.85 -5.85
C ARG A 155 4.00 18.12 -5.02
N ARG A 156 4.50 18.01 -3.80
CA ARG A 156 4.83 19.18 -2.97
C ARG A 156 5.94 20.01 -3.59
N GLN A 157 6.99 19.37 -4.11
CA GLN A 157 8.07 20.10 -4.80
C GLN A 157 7.54 20.85 -6.02
N GLN A 158 6.69 20.24 -6.84
CA GLN A 158 6.07 20.89 -7.99
C GLN A 158 5.21 22.09 -7.59
N GLN A 159 4.44 21.98 -6.50
CA GLN A 159 3.64 23.08 -5.96
C GLN A 159 4.53 24.24 -5.47
N LEU A 160 5.61 23.95 -4.75
CA LEU A 160 6.57 24.95 -4.30
C LEU A 160 7.24 25.68 -5.47
N MET A 161 7.66 24.94 -6.50
CA MET A 161 8.25 25.54 -7.70
C MET A 161 7.25 26.42 -8.45
N ALA A 162 5.97 26.02 -8.55
CA ALA A 162 4.93 26.84 -9.14
C ALA A 162 4.71 28.13 -8.34
N SER A 163 4.61 28.04 -7.02
CA SER A 163 4.48 29.20 -6.15
C SER A 163 5.67 30.17 -6.27
N GLN A 164 6.89 29.63 -6.30
CA GLN A 164 8.10 30.46 -6.48
C GLN A 164 8.08 31.22 -7.82
N ARG A 165 7.69 30.57 -8.91
CA ARG A 165 7.55 31.24 -10.22
C ARG A 165 6.51 32.33 -10.20
N ASP A 166 5.38 32.10 -9.53
CA ASP A 166 4.32 33.11 -9.41
C ASP A 166 4.81 34.30 -8.58
N ASP A 167 5.55 34.07 -7.50
CA ASP A 167 6.15 35.11 -6.68
C ASP A 167 7.21 35.90 -7.45
N GLU A 168 8.05 35.23 -8.26
CA GLU A 168 9.03 35.90 -9.14
C GLU A 168 8.34 36.77 -10.19
N LEU A 169 7.29 36.25 -10.83
CA LEU A 169 6.50 37.02 -11.80
C LEU A 169 5.81 38.23 -11.15
N HIS A 170 5.29 38.08 -9.93
CA HIS A 170 4.71 39.18 -9.20
C HIS A 170 5.77 40.25 -8.86
N ASN A 171 6.95 39.84 -8.41
CA ASN A 171 8.07 40.73 -8.15
C ASN A 171 8.52 41.48 -9.41
N LEU A 172 8.70 40.78 -10.53
CA LEU A 172 9.04 41.40 -11.80
C LEU A 172 7.97 42.42 -12.25
N LYS A 173 6.68 42.08 -12.13
CA LYS A 173 5.59 43.00 -12.45
C LYS A 173 5.57 44.22 -11.53
N SER A 174 5.91 44.05 -10.23
CA SER A 174 5.94 45.17 -9.28
C SER A 174 7.11 46.12 -9.52
N GLN A 175 8.23 45.62 -10.11
CA GLN A 175 9.37 46.45 -10.52
C GLN A 175 9.02 47.37 -11.73
N LEU A 176 8.08 46.96 -12.57
CA LEU A 176 7.48 47.81 -13.57
C LEU A 176 6.46 48.73 -12.87
N ASN A 177 6.92 49.83 -12.29
CA ASN A 177 6.02 50.79 -11.60
C ASN A 177 4.79 51.12 -12.49
N PRO A 178 3.59 50.49 -12.26
CA PRO A 178 2.46 50.66 -13.15
C PRO A 178 1.99 52.14 -13.23
N HIS A 179 2.13 52.84 -12.12
CA HIS A 179 1.80 54.25 -12.02
C HIS A 179 2.69 55.14 -12.91
N PHE A 180 3.99 54.81 -12.96
CA PHE A 180 4.91 55.51 -13.86
C PHE A 180 4.55 55.26 -15.34
N LEU A 181 4.25 54.02 -15.69
CA LEU A 181 3.84 53.66 -17.06
C LEU A 181 2.53 54.38 -17.49
N PHE A 182 1.52 54.38 -16.64
CA PHE A 182 0.28 55.07 -16.89
C PHE A 182 0.45 56.59 -16.99
N ASN A 183 1.27 57.18 -16.12
CA ASN A 183 1.56 58.61 -16.17
C ASN A 183 2.34 58.99 -17.44
N THR A 184 3.32 58.17 -17.84
CA THR A 184 4.09 58.40 -19.07
C THR A 184 3.20 58.26 -20.31
N LEU A 185 2.36 57.23 -20.38
CA LEU A 185 1.37 57.07 -21.47
C LEU A 185 0.38 58.19 -21.54
N ASN A 186 -0.17 58.64 -20.41
CA ASN A 186 -1.09 59.78 -20.38
C ASN A 186 -0.40 61.10 -20.79
N SER A 187 0.87 61.29 -20.43
CA SER A 187 1.66 62.45 -20.88
C SER A 187 1.93 62.43 -22.39
N ILE A 188 2.22 61.27 -22.95
CA ILE A 188 2.39 61.09 -24.41
C ILE A 188 1.05 61.33 -25.11
N TYR A 189 -0.06 60.82 -24.59
CA TYR A 189 -1.39 61.03 -25.14
C TYR A 189 -1.78 62.52 -25.16
N ALA A 190 -1.52 63.23 -24.07
CA ALA A 190 -1.75 64.64 -23.95
C ALA A 190 -0.91 65.49 -24.94
N LEU A 191 0.32 65.05 -25.24
CA LEU A 191 1.19 65.70 -26.23
C LEU A 191 0.72 65.49 -27.67
N ILE A 192 0.12 64.35 -27.98
CA ILE A 192 -0.45 64.05 -29.30
C ILE A 192 -1.74 64.84 -29.53
N ASP A 193 -2.54 65.04 -28.46
CA ASP A 193 -3.80 65.75 -28.55
C ASP A 193 -3.64 67.30 -28.68
N ILE A 194 -2.44 67.83 -28.30
CA ILE A 194 -2.10 69.26 -28.38
C ILE A 194 -1.59 69.66 -29.76
N ASN A 195 -1.20 68.75 -30.63
CA ASN A 195 -0.71 69.06 -31.99
C ASN A 195 -1.37 68.16 -33.06
N PRO A 196 -2.67 68.35 -33.38
CA PRO A 196 -3.30 67.58 -34.43
C PRO A 196 -3.00 68.12 -35.86
N GLU A 197 -2.29 69.29 -35.99
CA GLU A 197 -1.97 69.92 -37.30
C GLU A 197 -0.50 70.38 -37.37
N GLN A 198 0.47 69.47 -37.46
CA GLN A 198 1.75 69.75 -38.07
C GLN A 198 2.30 68.49 -38.73
#